data_770fb898029c61dcf688c54777a9f648
#
_entry.id   770fb898029c61dcf688c54777a9f648
#
_cell.length_a   1.000
_cell.length_b   1.000
_cell.length_c   1.000
_cell.angle_alpha   90.00
_cell.angle_beta   90.00
_cell.angle_gamma   90.00
#
_symmetry.space_group_name_H-M   'P 1'
#
loop_
_entity.id
_entity.type
_entity.pdbx_description
1 polymer ?
#
loop_
_entity_poly.entity_id
_entity_poly.type
_entity_poly.pdbx_seq_one_letter_code
_entity_poly.pdbx_strand_id
1 'polypeptide(L)'
;MSKIVILGAGESGAGAAVLAKKEGFDVFVSDMSKISDKYKKMLDDHQIAWEEGQHSEEKILSADEIIKSPGIPDTAPMIVKIKERGIGIISEIEFAGRYTDSKMICITGSNGKTTTTSLIYHIFKNAGYDVGLAGNIGNSLALQVAEDPHAYYVIELSSFQLDNMYDFRANIAILLNITPDHLDRYDFKMQNYVDAKMRIIQNQTPQDAFIYWNDDPIIKRELEKYDIQAIQYPFSELKEKGSIGYIEAGQYTIEQPEPFNMEQEALSLTGKHNIYNSLAAGIATNIAGIKKDVIRQSLSDFPGVEHRLEKVCTVRGVQYVNDSKATNVDACWYALESMKTKTILIIGGKDKGNDYAPIKPLVKEKCAGLVYLGADNQKLHDNFDALGIPVRDTHSMKECVQACYEMAEPGMTVLLSPCCASFDLFKNMEDRGEQFKELARAL
;
A
#
# COMPACT_ATOMS: atom_id res chain seq x y z
N MET A 1 7.30 7.55 -36.09
CA MET A 1 7.05 6.66 -34.95
C MET A 1 7.28 7.51 -33.72
N SER A 2 6.26 7.65 -32.87
CA SER A 2 6.41 8.45 -31.64
C SER A 2 7.38 7.78 -30.69
N LYS A 3 8.18 8.58 -29.99
CA LYS A 3 9.22 8.12 -29.09
C LYS A 3 8.78 8.21 -27.63
N ILE A 4 8.81 7.08 -26.95
CA ILE A 4 8.58 7.01 -25.50
C ILE A 4 9.89 6.67 -24.79
N VAL A 5 10.21 7.46 -23.77
CA VAL A 5 11.33 7.14 -22.89
C VAL A 5 10.80 6.78 -21.50
N ILE A 6 11.33 5.69 -20.95
CA ILE A 6 10.97 5.21 -19.62
C ILE A 6 12.11 5.54 -18.66
N LEU A 7 11.79 6.21 -17.55
CA LEU A 7 12.72 6.50 -16.47
C LEU A 7 12.50 5.55 -15.30
N GLY A 8 13.53 4.76 -15.02
CA GLY A 8 13.51 3.65 -14.07
C GLY A 8 13.12 2.32 -14.73
N ALA A 9 13.95 1.30 -14.53
CA ALA A 9 13.83 -0.03 -15.15
C ALA A 9 13.48 -1.13 -14.13
N GLY A 10 12.69 -0.79 -13.13
CA GLY A 10 12.06 -1.77 -12.23
C GLY A 10 10.82 -2.41 -12.88
N GLU A 11 9.99 -3.07 -12.06
CA GLU A 11 8.78 -3.78 -12.50
C GLU A 11 7.89 -2.93 -13.42
N SER A 12 7.48 -1.73 -12.95
CA SER A 12 6.61 -0.82 -13.71
C SER A 12 7.26 -0.33 -15.01
N GLY A 13 8.55 0.05 -14.95
CA GLY A 13 9.24 0.59 -16.13
C GLY A 13 9.49 -0.44 -17.20
N ALA A 14 9.95 -1.63 -16.83
CA ALA A 14 10.16 -2.74 -17.77
C ALA A 14 8.83 -3.17 -18.41
N GLY A 15 7.74 -3.27 -17.62
CA GLY A 15 6.42 -3.59 -18.16
C GLY A 15 5.89 -2.52 -19.10
N ALA A 16 6.04 -1.23 -18.75
CA ALA A 16 5.66 -0.13 -19.65
C ALA A 16 6.43 -0.18 -20.97
N ALA A 17 7.72 -0.51 -20.91
CA ALA A 17 8.56 -0.63 -22.10
C ALA A 17 8.08 -1.75 -23.04
N VAL A 18 7.70 -2.91 -22.50
CA VAL A 18 7.15 -4.04 -23.27
C VAL A 18 5.83 -3.62 -23.95
N LEU A 19 4.91 -3.00 -23.21
CA LEU A 19 3.65 -2.52 -23.78
C LEU A 19 3.90 -1.47 -24.87
N ALA A 20 4.73 -0.48 -24.61
CA ALA A 20 5.05 0.56 -25.59
C ALA A 20 5.66 -0.02 -26.86
N LYS A 21 6.54 -1.01 -26.73
CA LYS A 21 7.12 -1.72 -27.87
C LYS A 21 6.08 -2.47 -28.69
N LYS A 22 5.16 -3.18 -28.00
CA LYS A 22 4.04 -3.89 -28.62
C LYS A 22 3.13 -2.94 -29.39
N GLU A 23 2.87 -1.74 -28.87
CA GLU A 23 2.04 -0.72 -29.49
C GLU A 23 2.78 0.07 -30.59
N GLY A 24 4.02 -0.30 -30.93
CA GLY A 24 4.75 0.21 -32.08
C GLY A 24 5.46 1.54 -31.83
N PHE A 25 5.75 1.90 -30.60
CA PHE A 25 6.57 3.07 -30.26
C PHE A 25 8.08 2.82 -30.47
N ASP A 26 8.84 3.90 -30.67
CA ASP A 26 10.29 3.89 -30.48
C ASP A 26 10.58 4.03 -28.97
N VAL A 27 11.14 2.98 -28.37
CA VAL A 27 11.24 2.85 -26.91
C VAL A 27 12.69 2.88 -26.45
N PHE A 28 12.97 3.70 -25.46
CA PHE A 28 14.25 3.75 -24.77
C PHE A 28 14.05 3.76 -23.25
N VAL A 29 14.80 2.91 -22.52
CA VAL A 29 14.73 2.82 -21.04
C VAL A 29 16.04 3.36 -20.46
N SER A 30 15.94 4.24 -19.46
CA SER A 30 17.09 4.83 -18.77
C SER A 30 16.96 4.72 -17.26
N ASP A 31 17.96 4.15 -16.58
CA ASP A 31 18.00 4.02 -15.12
C ASP A 31 19.35 4.53 -14.57
N MET A 32 19.28 5.40 -13.53
CA MET A 32 20.49 5.88 -12.84
C MET A 32 21.17 4.79 -12.02
N SER A 33 20.43 3.76 -11.64
CA SER A 33 20.93 2.63 -10.88
C SER A 33 21.26 1.46 -11.81
N LYS A 34 21.89 0.42 -11.27
CA LYS A 34 22.06 -0.84 -11.96
C LYS A 34 20.71 -1.54 -12.11
N ILE A 35 20.36 -1.90 -13.34
CA ILE A 35 19.15 -2.67 -13.65
C ILE A 35 19.37 -4.13 -13.23
N SER A 36 18.35 -4.76 -12.63
CA SER A 36 18.45 -6.18 -12.29
C SER A 36 18.48 -7.07 -13.53
N ASP A 37 19.15 -8.21 -13.43
CA ASP A 37 19.32 -9.12 -14.57
C ASP A 37 17.97 -9.64 -15.11
N LYS A 38 16.95 -9.77 -14.24
CA LYS A 38 15.57 -10.10 -14.65
C LYS A 38 15.03 -9.10 -15.67
N TYR A 39 15.15 -7.81 -15.38
CA TYR A 39 14.59 -6.76 -16.24
C TYR A 39 15.47 -6.49 -17.46
N LYS A 40 16.80 -6.60 -17.35
CA LYS A 40 17.69 -6.57 -18.53
C LYS A 40 17.28 -7.63 -19.53
N LYS A 41 17.12 -8.86 -19.06
CA LYS A 41 16.68 -9.97 -19.92
C LYS A 41 15.34 -9.68 -20.56
N MET A 42 14.37 -9.15 -19.83
CA MET A 42 13.05 -8.78 -20.38
C MET A 42 13.18 -7.72 -21.48
N LEU A 43 13.98 -6.68 -21.28
CA LEU A 43 14.21 -5.63 -22.27
C LEU A 43 14.93 -6.16 -23.52
N ASP A 44 15.94 -7.00 -23.33
CA ASP A 44 16.70 -7.62 -24.42
C ASP A 44 15.84 -8.58 -25.25
N ASP A 45 15.04 -9.42 -24.60
CA ASP A 45 14.11 -10.37 -25.25
C ASP A 45 13.09 -9.62 -26.16
N HIS A 46 12.71 -8.40 -25.79
CA HIS A 46 11.80 -7.54 -26.56
C HIS A 46 12.53 -6.55 -27.49
N GLN A 47 13.87 -6.64 -27.60
CA GLN A 47 14.71 -5.75 -28.44
C GLN A 47 14.48 -4.27 -28.11
N ILE A 48 14.42 -3.94 -26.81
CA ILE A 48 14.26 -2.58 -26.30
C ILE A 48 15.64 -2.05 -25.88
N ALA A 49 16.03 -0.92 -26.42
CA ALA A 49 17.27 -0.26 -26.06
C ALA A 49 17.21 0.32 -24.65
N TRP A 50 18.28 0.14 -23.88
CA TRP A 50 18.35 0.64 -22.49
C TRP A 50 19.75 1.12 -22.12
N GLU A 51 19.83 1.87 -21.02
CA GLU A 51 21.07 2.29 -20.35
C GLU A 51 20.91 2.22 -18.83
N GLU A 52 22.02 2.04 -18.11
CA GLU A 52 22.08 2.02 -16.65
C GLU A 52 23.26 2.84 -16.12
N GLY A 53 23.14 3.32 -14.86
CA GLY A 53 24.19 4.09 -14.17
C GLY A 53 24.34 5.52 -14.67
N GLN A 54 23.49 5.96 -15.59
CA GLN A 54 23.49 7.29 -16.18
C GLN A 54 22.15 7.66 -16.80
N HIS A 55 22.00 8.93 -17.14
CA HIS A 55 20.91 9.45 -17.98
C HIS A 55 21.49 10.19 -19.19
N SER A 56 21.35 9.62 -20.39
CA SER A 56 21.72 10.29 -21.66
C SER A 56 20.69 11.38 -21.96
N GLU A 57 21.01 12.62 -21.57
CA GLU A 57 20.11 13.78 -21.66
C GLU A 57 19.51 13.98 -23.07
N GLU A 58 20.35 13.89 -24.11
CA GLU A 58 19.91 14.06 -25.50
C GLU A 58 18.87 13.02 -25.90
N LYS A 59 19.05 11.75 -25.50
CA LYS A 59 18.10 10.68 -25.79
C LYS A 59 16.78 10.89 -25.07
N ILE A 60 16.84 11.28 -23.77
CA ILE A 60 15.67 11.49 -22.91
C ILE A 60 14.87 12.69 -23.39
N LEU A 61 15.53 13.83 -23.62
CA LEU A 61 14.87 15.08 -24.04
C LEU A 61 14.38 15.07 -25.50
N SER A 62 14.68 14.02 -26.27
CA SER A 62 14.10 13.80 -27.60
C SER A 62 12.80 12.99 -27.59
N ALA A 63 12.29 12.64 -26.41
CA ALA A 63 11.02 11.90 -26.26
C ALA A 63 9.81 12.78 -26.55
N ASP A 64 8.76 12.18 -27.10
CA ASP A 64 7.44 12.81 -27.21
C ASP A 64 6.68 12.71 -25.87
N GLU A 65 6.89 11.63 -25.11
CA GLU A 65 6.31 11.41 -23.79
C GLU A 65 7.25 10.58 -22.90
N ILE A 66 7.21 10.83 -21.60
CA ILE A 66 8.01 10.14 -20.59
C ILE A 66 7.11 9.31 -19.68
N ILE A 67 7.45 8.02 -19.50
CA ILE A 67 6.86 7.21 -18.44
C ILE A 67 7.82 7.17 -17.27
N LYS A 68 7.39 7.67 -16.11
CA LYS A 68 8.24 7.83 -14.93
C LYS A 68 7.91 6.78 -13.86
N SER A 69 8.92 6.08 -13.36
CA SER A 69 8.79 5.24 -12.17
C SER A 69 8.36 6.10 -10.96
N PRO A 70 7.39 5.65 -10.13
CA PRO A 70 6.91 6.42 -8.97
C PRO A 70 7.98 6.68 -7.91
N GLY A 71 9.04 5.89 -7.86
CA GLY A 71 10.18 6.10 -6.97
C GLY A 71 11.02 7.34 -7.28
N ILE A 72 10.99 7.84 -8.53
CA ILE A 72 11.79 9.00 -8.94
C ILE A 72 11.08 10.30 -8.47
N PRO A 73 11.75 11.12 -7.62
CA PRO A 73 11.16 12.36 -7.14
C PRO A 73 11.07 13.42 -8.23
N ASP A 74 10.08 14.28 -8.13
CA ASP A 74 9.87 15.41 -9.06
C ASP A 74 10.98 16.44 -9.01
N THR A 75 11.77 16.44 -7.94
CA THR A 75 12.97 17.27 -7.76
C THR A 75 14.22 16.69 -8.39
N ALA A 76 14.17 15.47 -8.97
CA ALA A 76 15.32 14.89 -9.65
C ALA A 76 15.76 15.77 -10.84
N PRO A 77 17.07 16.02 -11.03
CA PRO A 77 17.56 16.96 -12.04
C PRO A 77 17.05 16.70 -13.45
N MET A 78 16.92 15.42 -13.83
CA MET A 78 16.39 15.06 -15.14
C MET A 78 14.90 15.36 -15.27
N ILE A 79 14.11 15.15 -14.20
CA ILE A 79 12.67 15.47 -14.19
C ILE A 79 12.45 16.97 -14.33
N VAL A 80 13.26 17.78 -13.66
CA VAL A 80 13.21 19.25 -13.79
C VAL A 80 13.44 19.66 -15.25
N LYS A 81 14.48 19.13 -15.90
CA LYS A 81 14.78 19.43 -17.32
C LYS A 81 13.66 19.00 -18.27
N ILE A 82 13.05 17.84 -18.03
CA ILE A 82 11.91 17.34 -18.81
C ILE A 82 10.73 18.31 -18.72
N LYS A 83 10.40 18.74 -17.49
CA LYS A 83 9.33 19.73 -17.24
C LYS A 83 9.62 21.08 -17.89
N GLU A 84 10.87 21.56 -17.82
CA GLU A 84 11.31 22.81 -18.50
C GLU A 84 11.17 22.72 -20.02
N ARG A 85 11.29 21.53 -20.61
CA ARG A 85 11.08 21.28 -22.05
C ARG A 85 9.61 21.11 -22.42
N GLY A 86 8.70 21.03 -21.43
CA GLY A 86 7.28 20.83 -21.67
C GLY A 86 6.93 19.42 -22.17
N ILE A 87 7.81 18.42 -21.93
CA ILE A 87 7.53 17.02 -22.29
C ILE A 87 6.59 16.42 -21.24
N GLY A 88 5.52 15.76 -21.69
CA GLY A 88 4.55 15.11 -20.82
C GLY A 88 5.17 13.97 -20.00
N ILE A 89 4.85 13.92 -18.71
CA ILE A 89 5.29 12.85 -17.80
C ILE A 89 4.05 12.13 -17.29
N ILE A 90 3.98 10.81 -17.48
CA ILE A 90 2.87 9.97 -17.04
C ILE A 90 3.37 8.80 -16.21
N SER A 91 2.45 8.19 -15.44
CA SER A 91 2.71 6.91 -14.75
C SER A 91 2.54 5.73 -15.70
N GLU A 92 3.08 4.58 -15.33
CA GLU A 92 2.85 3.31 -16.01
C GLU A 92 1.36 2.94 -16.03
N ILE A 93 0.63 3.24 -14.95
CA ILE A 93 -0.81 2.99 -14.84
C ILE A 93 -1.61 3.83 -15.84
N GLU A 94 -1.28 5.13 -15.96
CA GLU A 94 -1.85 6.02 -16.97
C GLU A 94 -1.63 5.49 -18.37
N PHE A 95 -0.39 5.08 -18.67
CA PHE A 95 -0.04 4.55 -19.97
C PHE A 95 -0.80 3.26 -20.29
N ALA A 96 -0.80 2.29 -19.36
CA ALA A 96 -1.49 1.01 -19.54
C ALA A 96 -3.01 1.17 -19.72
N GLY A 97 -3.62 2.10 -19.00
CA GLY A 97 -5.05 2.38 -19.10
C GLY A 97 -5.54 2.80 -20.49
N ARG A 98 -4.64 3.31 -21.34
CA ARG A 98 -4.95 3.69 -22.73
C ARG A 98 -5.14 2.50 -23.68
N TYR A 99 -4.67 1.30 -23.27
CA TYR A 99 -4.60 0.11 -24.12
C TYR A 99 -5.45 -1.05 -23.62
N THR A 100 -6.41 -0.77 -22.74
CA THR A 100 -7.33 -1.80 -22.25
C THR A 100 -8.70 -1.19 -21.90
N ASP A 101 -9.77 -1.96 -22.19
CA ASP A 101 -11.15 -1.65 -21.81
C ASP A 101 -11.59 -2.38 -20.52
N SER A 102 -10.65 -2.98 -19.82
CA SER A 102 -10.89 -3.75 -18.59
C SER A 102 -11.50 -2.88 -17.48
N LYS A 103 -12.24 -3.50 -16.57
CA LYS A 103 -12.79 -2.83 -15.41
C LYS A 103 -11.71 -2.62 -14.34
N MET A 104 -11.50 -1.36 -13.96
CA MET A 104 -10.46 -0.93 -13.03
C MET A 104 -11.05 -0.72 -11.62
N ILE A 105 -10.65 -1.54 -10.66
CA ILE A 105 -10.95 -1.39 -9.23
C ILE A 105 -9.70 -0.84 -8.57
N CYS A 106 -9.71 0.44 -8.19
CA CYS A 106 -8.54 1.17 -7.74
C CYS A 106 -8.62 1.53 -6.27
N ILE A 107 -7.58 1.26 -5.52
CA ILE A 107 -7.52 1.45 -4.08
C ILE A 107 -6.39 2.39 -3.71
N THR A 108 -6.69 3.48 -2.99
CA THR A 108 -5.71 4.36 -2.36
C THR A 108 -6.06 4.66 -0.91
N GLY A 109 -5.16 5.31 -0.22
CA GLY A 109 -5.25 5.69 1.19
C GLY A 109 -3.85 5.79 1.79
N SER A 110 -3.73 6.28 3.01
CA SER A 110 -2.46 6.23 3.74
C SER A 110 -2.18 4.80 4.20
N ASN A 111 -3.14 4.16 4.84
CA ASN A 111 -3.07 2.82 5.40
C ASN A 111 -4.16 1.89 4.82
N GLY A 112 -3.94 0.58 4.90
CA GLY A 112 -4.94 -0.44 4.51
C GLY A 112 -4.96 -0.83 3.03
N LYS A 113 -4.30 -0.08 2.15
CA LYS A 113 -4.29 -0.33 0.69
C LYS A 113 -4.05 -1.79 0.33
N THR A 114 -2.91 -2.33 0.73
CA THR A 114 -2.50 -3.70 0.35
C THR A 114 -3.47 -4.74 0.86
N THR A 115 -3.94 -4.60 2.10
CA THR A 115 -4.92 -5.53 2.69
C THR A 115 -6.23 -5.52 1.90
N THR A 116 -6.77 -4.33 1.62
CA THR A 116 -8.02 -4.17 0.87
C THR A 116 -7.87 -4.67 -0.56
N THR A 117 -6.78 -4.32 -1.24
CA THR A 117 -6.50 -4.77 -2.62
C THR A 117 -6.38 -6.29 -2.70
N SER A 118 -5.61 -6.90 -1.79
CA SER A 118 -5.45 -8.36 -1.74
C SER A 118 -6.74 -9.07 -1.39
N LEU A 119 -7.55 -8.52 -0.48
CA LEU A 119 -8.85 -9.08 -0.11
C LEU A 119 -9.85 -9.01 -1.27
N ILE A 120 -9.94 -7.88 -1.99
CA ILE A 120 -10.77 -7.76 -3.19
C ILE A 120 -10.33 -8.77 -4.25
N TYR A 121 -9.02 -8.84 -4.52
CA TYR A 121 -8.48 -9.81 -5.47
C TYR A 121 -8.83 -11.26 -5.09
N HIS A 122 -8.69 -11.62 -3.81
CA HIS A 122 -9.07 -12.93 -3.28
C HIS A 122 -10.56 -13.24 -3.52
N ILE A 123 -11.45 -12.28 -3.23
CA ILE A 123 -12.90 -12.45 -3.46
C ILE A 123 -13.20 -12.66 -4.96
N PHE A 124 -12.59 -11.88 -5.85
CA PHE A 124 -12.76 -12.05 -7.31
C PHE A 124 -12.28 -13.41 -7.79
N LYS A 125 -11.11 -13.88 -7.31
CA LYS A 125 -10.57 -15.21 -7.64
C LYS A 125 -11.49 -16.32 -7.16
N ASN A 126 -11.98 -16.25 -5.92
CA ASN A 126 -12.93 -17.24 -5.37
C ASN A 126 -14.27 -17.25 -6.11
N ALA A 127 -14.67 -16.10 -6.64
CA ALA A 127 -15.86 -15.98 -7.50
C ALA A 127 -15.65 -16.49 -8.93
N GLY A 128 -14.41 -16.87 -9.30
CA GLY A 128 -14.09 -17.38 -10.64
C GLY A 128 -13.96 -16.31 -11.72
N TYR A 129 -13.77 -15.05 -11.35
CA TYR A 129 -13.56 -13.96 -12.31
C TYR A 129 -12.15 -13.99 -12.90
N ASP A 130 -12.03 -13.58 -14.15
CA ASP A 130 -10.77 -13.29 -14.79
C ASP A 130 -10.26 -11.92 -14.31
N VAL A 131 -9.31 -11.95 -13.37
CA VAL A 131 -8.86 -10.76 -12.65
C VAL A 131 -7.34 -10.74 -12.47
N GLY A 132 -6.72 -9.60 -12.79
CA GLY A 132 -5.32 -9.28 -12.55
C GLY A 132 -5.14 -8.45 -11.28
N LEU A 133 -3.99 -8.61 -10.63
CA LEU A 133 -3.53 -7.81 -9.50
C LEU A 133 -2.36 -6.93 -9.94
N ALA A 134 -2.48 -5.62 -9.76
CA ALA A 134 -1.50 -4.68 -10.31
C ALA A 134 -1.28 -3.44 -9.43
N GLY A 135 -0.34 -2.61 -9.84
CA GLY A 135 -0.03 -1.31 -9.22
C GLY A 135 1.17 -1.35 -8.29
N ASN A 136 1.01 -0.85 -7.07
CA ASN A 136 2.08 -0.84 -6.05
C ASN A 136 2.34 -2.23 -5.44
N ILE A 137 1.49 -3.19 -5.74
CA ILE A 137 1.63 -4.63 -5.46
C ILE A 137 1.21 -5.43 -6.70
N GLY A 138 1.56 -6.70 -6.74
CA GLY A 138 1.32 -7.55 -7.90
C GLY A 138 2.32 -7.30 -9.03
N ASN A 139 1.90 -7.55 -10.25
CA ASN A 139 2.70 -7.34 -11.44
C ASN A 139 2.41 -5.97 -12.08
N SER A 140 3.30 -5.48 -12.95
CA SER A 140 3.05 -4.30 -13.77
C SER A 140 1.71 -4.42 -14.52
N LEU A 141 0.86 -3.39 -14.44
CA LEU A 141 -0.37 -3.34 -15.22
C LEU A 141 -0.08 -3.36 -16.72
N ALA A 142 0.93 -2.59 -17.14
CA ALA A 142 1.33 -2.51 -18.53
C ALA A 142 1.81 -3.86 -19.08
N LEU A 143 2.58 -4.61 -18.28
CA LEU A 143 3.03 -5.94 -18.68
C LEU A 143 1.86 -6.92 -18.84
N GLN A 144 0.91 -6.91 -17.88
CA GLN A 144 -0.28 -7.76 -17.97
C GLN A 144 -1.15 -7.39 -19.18
N VAL A 145 -1.38 -6.09 -19.43
CA VAL A 145 -2.11 -5.62 -20.63
C VAL A 145 -1.40 -6.07 -21.92
N ALA A 146 -0.07 -6.09 -21.91
CA ALA A 146 0.70 -6.52 -23.07
C ALA A 146 0.65 -8.04 -23.33
N GLU A 147 0.79 -8.86 -22.29
CA GLU A 147 1.07 -10.29 -22.44
C GLU A 147 -0.03 -11.21 -21.94
N ASP A 148 -0.76 -10.81 -20.89
CA ASP A 148 -1.80 -11.62 -20.24
C ASP A 148 -2.97 -10.73 -19.75
N PRO A 149 -3.75 -10.16 -20.68
CA PRO A 149 -4.82 -9.22 -20.34
C PRO A 149 -5.98 -9.91 -19.63
N HIS A 150 -6.55 -9.24 -18.63
CA HIS A 150 -7.67 -9.69 -17.81
C HIS A 150 -8.92 -8.81 -18.00
N ALA A 151 -10.09 -9.36 -17.71
CA ALA A 151 -11.36 -8.62 -17.76
C ALA A 151 -11.48 -7.57 -16.65
N TYR A 152 -10.86 -7.82 -15.50
CA TYR A 152 -10.82 -6.96 -14.32
C TYR A 152 -9.39 -6.76 -13.83
N TYR A 153 -9.10 -5.59 -13.32
CA TYR A 153 -7.87 -5.34 -12.56
C TYR A 153 -8.17 -4.74 -11.20
N VAL A 154 -7.58 -5.31 -10.16
CA VAL A 154 -7.55 -4.74 -8.81
C VAL A 154 -6.20 -4.07 -8.62
N ILE A 155 -6.20 -2.75 -8.44
CA ILE A 155 -5.00 -1.92 -8.57
C ILE A 155 -4.76 -1.15 -7.27
N GLU A 156 -3.63 -1.42 -6.62
CA GLU A 156 -3.16 -0.57 -5.52
C GLU A 156 -2.49 0.67 -6.07
N LEU A 157 -2.97 1.85 -5.71
CA LEU A 157 -2.42 3.14 -6.14
C LEU A 157 -1.76 3.89 -4.98
N SER A 158 -0.46 4.16 -5.13
CA SER A 158 0.26 5.14 -4.31
C SER A 158 -0.10 6.57 -4.73
N SER A 159 0.12 7.55 -3.84
CA SER A 159 -0.01 8.97 -4.21
C SER A 159 0.93 9.36 -5.34
N PHE A 160 2.13 8.79 -5.38
CA PHE A 160 3.14 9.06 -6.43
C PHE A 160 2.73 8.56 -7.82
N GLN A 161 1.94 7.49 -7.91
CA GLN A 161 1.36 7.03 -9.18
C GLN A 161 0.23 7.97 -9.59
N LEU A 162 -0.64 8.34 -8.66
CA LEU A 162 -1.76 9.26 -8.89
C LEU A 162 -1.30 10.65 -9.37
N ASP A 163 -0.15 11.16 -8.90
CA ASP A 163 0.40 12.45 -9.34
C ASP A 163 0.62 12.55 -10.85
N ASN A 164 0.89 11.41 -11.51
CA ASN A 164 1.15 11.35 -12.94
C ASN A 164 0.07 10.54 -13.70
N MET A 165 -1.18 10.65 -13.25
CA MET A 165 -2.38 10.10 -13.89
C MET A 165 -3.30 11.27 -14.28
N TYR A 166 -3.76 11.32 -15.53
CA TYR A 166 -4.51 12.46 -16.09
C TYR A 166 -5.84 12.04 -16.70
N ASP A 167 -5.83 11.07 -17.62
CA ASP A 167 -6.99 10.57 -18.35
C ASP A 167 -7.50 9.23 -17.81
N PHE A 168 -6.71 8.57 -16.97
CA PHE A 168 -7.07 7.28 -16.38
C PHE A 168 -8.37 7.38 -15.57
N ARG A 169 -9.23 6.40 -15.73
CA ARG A 169 -10.53 6.31 -15.05
C ARG A 169 -10.63 5.04 -14.21
N ALA A 170 -10.92 5.19 -12.93
CA ALA A 170 -11.28 4.09 -12.03
C ALA A 170 -12.80 3.81 -12.14
N ASN A 171 -13.19 2.60 -12.54
CA ASN A 171 -14.62 2.21 -12.53
C ASN A 171 -15.16 2.07 -11.10
N ILE A 172 -14.31 1.57 -10.18
CA ILE A 172 -14.57 1.57 -8.74
C ILE A 172 -13.35 2.19 -8.09
N ALA A 173 -13.50 3.39 -7.53
CA ALA A 173 -12.48 4.08 -6.76
C ALA A 173 -12.71 3.86 -5.27
N ILE A 174 -11.65 3.56 -4.52
CA ILE A 174 -11.70 3.34 -3.06
C ILE A 174 -10.69 4.23 -2.39
N LEU A 175 -11.16 5.12 -1.50
CA LEU A 175 -10.33 5.97 -0.65
C LEU A 175 -10.51 5.56 0.81
N LEU A 176 -9.51 4.88 1.37
CA LEU A 176 -9.61 4.26 2.69
C LEU A 176 -9.47 5.26 3.84
N ASN A 177 -8.44 6.10 3.80
CA ASN A 177 -8.11 7.08 4.83
C ASN A 177 -7.00 8.02 4.35
N ILE A 178 -6.89 9.18 5.01
CA ILE A 178 -5.82 10.14 4.74
C ILE A 178 -5.20 10.57 6.07
N THR A 179 -3.99 10.09 6.36
CA THR A 179 -3.18 10.47 7.51
C THR A 179 -1.78 10.88 7.07
N PRO A 180 -1.04 11.72 7.82
CA PRO A 180 0.27 12.20 7.40
C PRO A 180 1.24 11.06 7.08
N ASP A 181 1.71 11.02 5.84
CA ASP A 181 2.76 10.11 5.37
C ASP A 181 3.48 10.73 4.17
N HIS A 182 4.74 10.39 3.95
CA HIS A 182 5.53 10.84 2.79
C HIS A 182 5.55 12.36 2.54
N LEU A 183 5.38 13.18 3.59
CA LEU A 183 5.29 14.65 3.45
C LEU A 183 6.57 15.28 2.88
N ASP A 184 7.72 14.62 3.04
CA ASP A 184 8.99 14.98 2.40
C ASP A 184 8.91 15.06 0.87
N ARG A 185 8.00 14.31 0.25
CA ARG A 185 7.73 14.31 -1.20
C ARG A 185 6.70 15.36 -1.62
N TYR A 186 6.03 16.00 -0.67
CA TYR A 186 4.93 16.97 -0.86
C TYR A 186 5.23 18.34 -0.23
N ASP A 187 6.50 18.77 -0.24
CA ASP A 187 6.94 20.05 0.33
C ASP A 187 6.54 20.24 1.81
N PHE A 188 6.41 19.14 2.55
CA PHE A 188 5.86 19.11 3.92
C PHE A 188 4.48 19.74 4.05
N LYS A 189 3.70 19.77 2.96
CA LYS A 189 2.33 20.30 2.91
C LYS A 189 1.33 19.14 2.81
N MET A 190 0.56 18.95 3.88
CA MET A 190 -0.45 17.91 3.94
C MET A 190 -1.47 18.01 2.79
N GLN A 191 -1.85 19.24 2.39
CA GLN A 191 -2.82 19.43 1.30
C GLN A 191 -2.32 18.87 -0.05
N ASN A 192 -1.04 19.00 -0.37
CA ASN A 192 -0.50 18.42 -1.61
C ASN A 192 -0.64 16.88 -1.64
N TYR A 193 -0.43 16.23 -0.50
CA TYR A 193 -0.63 14.79 -0.36
C TYR A 193 -2.11 14.39 -0.46
N VAL A 194 -3.00 15.19 0.12
CA VAL A 194 -4.45 15.02 0.01
C VAL A 194 -4.89 15.14 -1.45
N ASP A 195 -4.47 16.21 -2.13
CA ASP A 195 -4.81 16.47 -3.53
C ASP A 195 -4.35 15.33 -4.44
N ALA A 196 -3.14 14.79 -4.21
CA ALA A 196 -2.64 13.61 -4.92
C ALA A 196 -3.58 12.40 -4.77
N LYS A 197 -4.07 12.11 -3.55
CA LYS A 197 -4.99 10.98 -3.31
C LYS A 197 -6.38 11.20 -3.87
N MET A 198 -6.89 12.44 -3.82
CA MET A 198 -8.20 12.78 -4.39
C MET A 198 -8.25 12.60 -5.91
N ARG A 199 -7.11 12.56 -6.59
CA ARG A 199 -7.04 12.25 -8.04
C ARG A 199 -7.61 10.88 -8.40
N ILE A 200 -7.81 9.98 -7.45
CA ILE A 200 -8.43 8.66 -7.72
C ILE A 200 -9.85 8.76 -8.27
N ILE A 201 -10.57 9.86 -7.99
CA ILE A 201 -11.94 10.09 -8.48
C ILE A 201 -11.99 10.89 -9.78
N GLN A 202 -10.83 11.36 -10.27
CA GLN A 202 -10.80 12.10 -11.54
C GLN A 202 -11.35 11.23 -12.68
N ASN A 203 -12.00 11.85 -13.65
CA ASN A 203 -12.57 11.20 -14.84
C ASN A 203 -13.68 10.14 -14.56
N GLN A 204 -14.12 9.97 -13.31
CA GLN A 204 -15.28 9.14 -13.02
C GLN A 204 -16.57 9.73 -13.62
N THR A 205 -17.48 8.86 -13.99
CA THR A 205 -18.77 9.17 -14.60
C THR A 205 -19.91 8.69 -13.68
N PRO A 206 -21.18 9.04 -13.94
CA PRO A 206 -22.33 8.52 -13.19
C PRO A 206 -22.52 7.00 -13.19
N GLN A 207 -21.78 6.26 -14.03
CA GLN A 207 -21.79 4.79 -14.07
C GLN A 207 -20.71 4.18 -13.17
N ASP A 208 -19.82 4.99 -12.61
CA ASP A 208 -18.73 4.56 -11.74
C ASP A 208 -19.12 4.62 -10.28
N ALA A 209 -18.32 4.01 -9.43
CA ALA A 209 -18.54 3.97 -7.99
C ALA A 209 -17.37 4.60 -7.23
N PHE A 210 -17.69 5.38 -6.21
CA PHE A 210 -16.72 5.91 -5.26
C PHE A 210 -17.01 5.44 -3.85
N ILE A 211 -16.12 4.63 -3.29
CA ILE A 211 -16.21 4.06 -1.94
C ILE A 211 -15.24 4.82 -1.05
N TYR A 212 -15.70 5.31 0.09
CA TYR A 212 -14.83 6.06 1.00
C TYR A 212 -15.23 5.89 2.47
N TRP A 213 -14.23 6.05 3.36
CA TRP A 213 -14.46 6.02 4.79
C TRP A 213 -15.03 7.35 5.28
N ASN A 214 -16.29 7.32 5.71
CA ASN A 214 -17.04 8.50 6.09
C ASN A 214 -16.65 9.08 7.45
N ASP A 215 -15.89 8.34 8.30
CA ASP A 215 -15.45 8.85 9.59
C ASP A 215 -14.13 9.66 9.51
N ASP A 216 -13.44 9.62 8.37
CA ASP A 216 -12.20 10.37 8.16
C ASP A 216 -12.48 11.87 7.98
N PRO A 217 -12.00 12.75 8.90
CA PRO A 217 -12.31 14.17 8.86
C PRO A 217 -11.69 14.89 7.66
N ILE A 218 -10.59 14.39 7.13
CA ILE A 218 -9.94 14.97 5.95
C ILE A 218 -10.77 14.63 4.72
N ILE A 219 -11.16 13.38 4.55
CA ILE A 219 -12.03 12.97 3.45
C ILE A 219 -13.34 13.78 3.48
N LYS A 220 -14.03 13.84 4.62
CA LYS A 220 -15.28 14.64 4.76
C LYS A 220 -15.09 16.09 4.28
N ARG A 221 -14.02 16.74 4.70
CA ARG A 221 -13.73 18.12 4.30
C ARG A 221 -13.46 18.25 2.80
N GLU A 222 -12.72 17.29 2.23
CA GLU A 222 -12.37 17.36 0.81
C GLU A 222 -13.56 17.08 -0.09
N LEU A 223 -14.49 16.18 0.28
CA LEU A 223 -15.69 15.89 -0.51
C LEU A 223 -16.51 17.15 -0.84
N GLU A 224 -16.50 18.16 0.04
CA GLU A 224 -17.20 19.42 -0.17
C GLU A 224 -16.61 20.28 -1.31
N LYS A 225 -15.37 19.98 -1.74
CA LYS A 225 -14.64 20.74 -2.76
C LYS A 225 -14.78 20.17 -4.18
N TYR A 226 -15.25 18.92 -4.29
CA TYR A 226 -15.32 18.21 -5.57
C TYR A 226 -16.76 17.99 -6.03
N ASP A 227 -17.01 18.18 -7.32
CA ASP A 227 -18.25 17.76 -7.98
C ASP A 227 -18.11 16.28 -8.37
N ILE A 228 -18.48 15.39 -7.45
CA ILE A 228 -18.32 13.94 -7.60
C ILE A 228 -19.42 13.38 -8.47
N GLN A 229 -19.07 12.93 -9.67
CA GLN A 229 -20.00 12.37 -10.65
C GLN A 229 -20.40 10.92 -10.35
N ALA A 230 -19.50 10.15 -9.73
CA ALA A 230 -19.73 8.74 -9.42
C ALA A 230 -20.81 8.53 -8.35
N ILE A 231 -21.43 7.36 -8.36
CA ILE A 231 -22.30 6.94 -7.26
C ILE A 231 -21.44 6.76 -6.00
N GLN A 232 -21.83 7.40 -4.92
CA GLN A 232 -21.09 7.41 -3.68
C GLN A 232 -21.54 6.29 -2.74
N TYR A 233 -20.58 5.54 -2.20
CA TYR A 233 -20.76 4.43 -1.28
C TYR A 233 -19.96 4.65 0.01
N PRO A 234 -20.44 5.52 0.92
CA PRO A 234 -19.76 5.77 2.19
C PRO A 234 -19.88 4.60 3.15
N PHE A 235 -18.80 4.26 3.85
CA PHE A 235 -18.82 3.32 4.96
C PHE A 235 -18.31 3.97 6.25
N SER A 236 -18.77 3.48 7.40
CA SER A 236 -18.42 3.98 8.73
C SER A 236 -18.19 2.83 9.70
N GLU A 237 -17.55 3.11 10.84
CA GLU A 237 -17.42 2.11 11.91
C GLU A 237 -18.81 1.73 12.47
N LEU A 238 -19.59 2.75 12.78
CA LEU A 238 -20.95 2.59 13.30
C LEU A 238 -21.96 3.09 12.25
N LYS A 239 -23.20 2.68 12.42
CA LYS A 239 -24.29 3.14 11.56
C LYS A 239 -24.47 4.66 11.68
N GLU A 240 -24.01 5.40 10.68
CA GLU A 240 -24.25 6.82 10.52
C GLU A 240 -25.26 7.07 9.39
N LYS A 241 -25.92 8.24 9.43
CA LYS A 241 -26.85 8.65 8.37
C LYS A 241 -26.09 8.74 7.02
N GLY A 242 -26.53 7.94 6.07
CA GLY A 242 -25.98 7.89 4.73
C GLY A 242 -24.90 6.82 4.52
N SER A 243 -24.34 6.20 5.57
CA SER A 243 -23.42 5.07 5.43
C SER A 243 -24.17 3.83 4.96
N ILE A 244 -23.58 3.14 3.98
CA ILE A 244 -24.16 1.93 3.38
C ILE A 244 -23.44 0.65 3.84
N GLY A 245 -22.30 0.79 4.50
CA GLY A 245 -21.55 -0.28 5.13
C GLY A 245 -21.12 0.13 6.55
N TYR A 246 -21.36 -0.73 7.55
CA TYR A 246 -21.09 -0.42 8.95
C TYR A 246 -21.13 -1.67 9.85
N ILE A 247 -20.72 -1.49 11.10
CA ILE A 247 -20.92 -2.47 12.17
C ILE A 247 -22.03 -2.00 13.10
N GLU A 248 -23.02 -2.87 13.34
CA GLU A 248 -24.09 -2.61 14.30
C GLU A 248 -24.37 -3.87 15.13
N ALA A 249 -24.31 -3.80 16.45
CA ALA A 249 -24.57 -4.90 17.37
C ALA A 249 -23.78 -6.20 17.03
N GLY A 250 -22.51 -6.07 16.64
CA GLY A 250 -21.67 -7.22 16.26
C GLY A 250 -21.95 -7.78 14.86
N GLN A 251 -22.82 -7.13 14.10
CA GLN A 251 -23.11 -7.49 12.71
C GLN A 251 -22.34 -6.58 11.75
N TYR A 252 -21.57 -7.18 10.86
CA TYR A 252 -21.05 -6.55 9.66
C TYR A 252 -22.18 -6.45 8.64
N THR A 253 -22.54 -5.25 8.23
CA THR A 253 -23.68 -4.98 7.37
C THR A 253 -23.28 -4.17 6.13
N ILE A 254 -23.77 -4.57 4.97
CA ILE A 254 -23.75 -3.79 3.72
C ILE A 254 -25.20 -3.68 3.23
N GLU A 255 -25.67 -2.44 2.99
CA GLU A 255 -27.05 -2.17 2.59
C GLU A 255 -27.22 -2.09 1.06
N GLN A 256 -26.16 -1.74 0.32
CA GLN A 256 -26.23 -1.50 -1.12
C GLN A 256 -24.96 -1.99 -1.85
N PRO A 257 -25.06 -2.35 -3.16
CA PRO A 257 -26.32 -2.46 -3.95
C PRO A 257 -27.19 -3.66 -3.56
N GLU A 258 -26.59 -4.78 -3.14
CA GLU A 258 -27.26 -6.00 -2.70
C GLU A 258 -27.11 -6.17 -1.19
N PRO A 259 -28.19 -6.03 -0.39
CA PRO A 259 -28.06 -6.11 1.07
C PRO A 259 -27.57 -7.48 1.57
N PHE A 260 -26.60 -7.48 2.47
CA PHE A 260 -26.23 -8.65 3.24
C PHE A 260 -25.59 -8.29 4.58
N ASN A 261 -25.58 -9.24 5.50
CA ASN A 261 -24.90 -9.14 6.78
C ASN A 261 -24.19 -10.46 7.12
N MET A 262 -23.28 -10.39 8.08
CA MET A 262 -22.62 -11.52 8.70
C MET A 262 -22.13 -11.15 10.10
N GLU A 263 -21.86 -12.15 10.94
CA GLU A 263 -21.26 -11.90 12.24
C GLU A 263 -19.86 -11.27 12.06
N GLN A 264 -19.59 -10.18 12.79
CA GLN A 264 -18.28 -9.53 12.76
C GLN A 264 -17.16 -10.49 13.19
N GLU A 265 -17.44 -11.40 14.13
CA GLU A 265 -16.48 -12.41 14.62
C GLU A 265 -16.11 -13.44 13.55
N ALA A 266 -16.92 -13.61 12.50
CA ALA A 266 -16.63 -14.49 11.38
C ALA A 266 -15.63 -13.88 10.38
N LEU A 267 -15.29 -12.60 10.49
CA LEU A 267 -14.24 -11.99 9.67
C LEU A 267 -12.87 -12.58 10.01
N SER A 268 -12.13 -13.02 9.01
CA SER A 268 -10.75 -13.51 9.18
C SER A 268 -9.79 -12.41 9.64
N LEU A 269 -10.00 -11.19 9.15
CA LEU A 269 -9.23 -10.01 9.50
C LEU A 269 -9.80 -9.37 10.78
N THR A 270 -8.99 -9.33 11.84
CA THR A 270 -9.36 -8.75 13.14
C THR A 270 -8.73 -7.38 13.36
N GLY A 271 -9.29 -6.62 14.30
CA GLY A 271 -8.86 -5.25 14.61
C GLY A 271 -9.65 -4.20 13.82
N LYS A 272 -9.76 -3.01 14.42
CA LYS A 272 -10.63 -1.93 13.96
C LYS A 272 -10.39 -1.53 12.50
N HIS A 273 -9.16 -1.26 12.12
CA HIS A 273 -8.81 -0.87 10.75
C HIS A 273 -9.04 -1.98 9.72
N ASN A 274 -8.94 -3.24 10.12
CA ASN A 274 -9.23 -4.39 9.24
C ASN A 274 -10.73 -4.56 9.00
N ILE A 275 -11.57 -4.13 9.93
CA ILE A 275 -13.02 -4.01 9.71
C ILE A 275 -13.29 -3.02 8.58
N TYR A 276 -12.63 -1.86 8.57
CA TYR A 276 -12.76 -0.87 7.50
C TYR A 276 -12.29 -1.41 6.15
N ASN A 277 -11.14 -2.11 6.16
CA ASN A 277 -10.64 -2.77 4.95
C ASN A 277 -11.65 -3.81 4.42
N SER A 278 -12.28 -4.57 5.32
CA SER A 278 -13.30 -5.57 4.98
C SER A 278 -14.60 -4.92 4.46
N LEU A 279 -15.03 -3.78 5.06
CA LEU A 279 -16.19 -3.03 4.58
C LEU A 279 -15.96 -2.51 3.16
N ALA A 280 -14.82 -1.86 2.91
CA ALA A 280 -14.47 -1.36 1.60
C ALA A 280 -14.40 -2.48 0.55
N ALA A 281 -13.79 -3.64 0.89
CA ALA A 281 -13.69 -4.78 0.01
C ALA A 281 -15.05 -5.44 -0.27
N GLY A 282 -15.88 -5.60 0.75
CA GLY A 282 -17.23 -6.16 0.61
C GLY A 282 -18.12 -5.29 -0.27
N ILE A 283 -18.09 -3.96 -0.08
CA ILE A 283 -18.83 -3.01 -0.93
C ILE A 283 -18.36 -3.10 -2.38
N ALA A 284 -17.04 -3.04 -2.63
CA ALA A 284 -16.48 -3.06 -3.98
C ALA A 284 -16.86 -4.33 -4.75
N THR A 285 -16.79 -5.49 -4.08
CA THR A 285 -17.11 -6.78 -4.68
C THR A 285 -18.61 -6.99 -4.86
N ASN A 286 -19.42 -6.39 -3.99
CA ASN A 286 -20.88 -6.35 -4.13
C ASN A 286 -21.28 -5.49 -5.34
N ILE A 287 -20.69 -4.30 -5.53
CA ILE A 287 -20.87 -3.45 -6.71
C ILE A 287 -20.49 -4.20 -8.00
N ALA A 288 -19.43 -5.00 -7.96
CA ALA A 288 -19.01 -5.83 -9.10
C ALA A 288 -19.98 -7.00 -9.41
N GLY A 289 -21.03 -7.20 -8.61
CA GLY A 289 -22.05 -8.22 -8.81
C GLY A 289 -21.62 -9.63 -8.34
N ILE A 290 -20.62 -9.73 -7.47
CA ILE A 290 -20.22 -11.00 -6.87
C ILE A 290 -21.30 -11.44 -5.87
N LYS A 291 -21.67 -12.73 -5.93
CA LYS A 291 -22.69 -13.30 -5.05
C LYS A 291 -22.30 -13.16 -3.57
N LYS A 292 -23.24 -12.70 -2.76
CA LYS A 292 -23.05 -12.44 -1.32
C LYS A 292 -22.48 -13.63 -0.52
N ASP A 293 -22.83 -14.84 -0.90
CA ASP A 293 -22.30 -16.04 -0.20
C ASP A 293 -20.81 -16.25 -0.49
N VAL A 294 -20.36 -15.93 -1.72
CA VAL A 294 -18.92 -15.94 -2.06
C VAL A 294 -18.19 -14.82 -1.31
N ILE A 295 -18.80 -13.63 -1.22
CA ILE A 295 -18.21 -12.51 -0.46
C ILE A 295 -18.06 -12.90 1.02
N ARG A 296 -19.14 -13.42 1.67
CA ARG A 296 -19.09 -13.86 3.07
C ARG A 296 -18.00 -14.90 3.32
N GLN A 297 -17.98 -15.95 2.48
CA GLN A 297 -16.99 -17.01 2.61
C GLN A 297 -15.58 -16.45 2.50
N SER A 298 -15.32 -15.63 1.49
CA SER A 298 -13.99 -15.05 1.25
C SER A 298 -13.56 -14.05 2.33
N LEU A 299 -14.49 -13.31 2.93
CA LEU A 299 -14.21 -12.47 4.10
C LEU A 299 -13.85 -13.30 5.35
N SER A 300 -14.35 -14.54 5.43
CA SER A 300 -14.08 -15.44 6.56
C SER A 300 -12.81 -16.27 6.38
N ASP A 301 -12.40 -16.58 5.17
CA ASP A 301 -11.26 -17.47 4.88
C ASP A 301 -10.02 -16.77 4.33
N PHE A 302 -10.03 -15.44 4.19
CA PHE A 302 -8.87 -14.71 3.71
C PHE A 302 -7.65 -14.92 4.62
N PRO A 303 -6.52 -15.42 4.09
CA PRO A 303 -5.36 -15.77 4.92
C PRO A 303 -4.58 -14.58 5.47
N GLY A 304 -4.99 -13.34 5.10
CA GLY A 304 -4.24 -12.13 5.44
C GLY A 304 -3.19 -11.79 4.39
N VAL A 305 -2.37 -10.80 4.73
CA VAL A 305 -1.25 -10.32 3.88
C VAL A 305 0.04 -10.57 4.64
N GLU A 306 1.02 -11.13 3.96
CA GLU A 306 2.36 -11.34 4.50
C GLU A 306 2.95 -10.02 5.03
N HIS A 307 3.67 -10.08 6.13
CA HIS A 307 4.24 -8.94 6.86
C HIS A 307 3.22 -7.93 7.40
N ARG A 308 1.94 -8.28 7.50
CA ARG A 308 0.90 -7.42 8.10
C ARG A 308 0.10 -8.19 9.15
N LEU A 309 0.43 -7.92 10.42
CA LEU A 309 -0.10 -8.65 11.59
C LEU A 309 -0.06 -10.18 11.41
N GLU A 310 0.91 -10.64 10.65
CA GLU A 310 1.11 -12.04 10.28
C GLU A 310 1.54 -12.84 11.52
N LYS A 311 0.74 -13.85 11.90
CA LYS A 311 1.11 -14.78 12.98
C LYS A 311 2.20 -15.71 12.48
N VAL A 312 3.40 -15.61 13.06
CA VAL A 312 4.59 -16.36 12.61
C VAL A 312 4.69 -17.73 13.29
N CYS A 313 4.73 -17.74 14.61
CA CYS A 313 4.87 -18.94 15.45
C CYS A 313 4.51 -18.63 16.91
N THR A 314 4.43 -19.69 17.71
CA THR A 314 4.31 -19.57 19.16
C THR A 314 5.47 -20.34 19.81
N VAL A 315 6.28 -19.65 20.61
CA VAL A 315 7.44 -20.24 21.30
C VAL A 315 7.29 -20.03 22.80
N ARG A 316 7.37 -21.08 23.59
CA ARG A 316 7.17 -21.06 25.07
C ARG A 316 5.89 -20.35 25.52
N GLY A 317 4.81 -20.45 24.74
CA GLY A 317 3.55 -19.75 25.02
C GLY A 317 3.55 -18.25 24.69
N VAL A 318 4.57 -17.74 24.02
CA VAL A 318 4.68 -16.37 23.48
C VAL A 318 4.36 -16.39 21.98
N GLN A 319 3.41 -15.57 21.55
CA GLN A 319 3.06 -15.43 20.14
C GLN A 319 3.97 -14.40 19.45
N TYR A 320 4.56 -14.76 18.32
CA TYR A 320 5.35 -13.86 17.47
C TYR A 320 4.51 -13.39 16.30
N VAL A 321 4.42 -12.06 16.13
CA VAL A 321 3.59 -11.39 15.10
C VAL A 321 4.47 -10.47 14.26
N ASN A 322 4.43 -10.66 12.95
CA ASN A 322 5.17 -9.88 11.97
C ASN A 322 4.26 -8.81 11.34
N ASP A 323 4.55 -7.56 11.62
CA ASP A 323 3.92 -6.38 11.01
C ASP A 323 4.99 -5.44 10.42
N SER A 324 6.01 -6.03 9.77
CA SER A 324 7.12 -5.28 9.17
C SER A 324 6.66 -4.21 8.18
N LYS A 325 5.46 -4.33 7.63
CA LYS A 325 4.84 -3.36 6.72
C LYS A 325 4.35 -2.08 7.42
N ALA A 326 4.32 -2.03 8.76
CA ALA A 326 4.01 -0.83 9.54
C ALA A 326 5.20 0.15 9.53
N THR A 327 5.37 0.89 8.45
CA THR A 327 6.48 1.83 8.22
C THR A 327 6.17 3.27 8.63
N ASN A 328 5.06 3.50 9.33
CA ASN A 328 4.68 4.77 9.94
C ASN A 328 4.04 4.57 11.32
N VAL A 329 3.92 5.66 12.07
CA VAL A 329 3.44 5.67 13.46
C VAL A 329 1.97 5.22 13.55
N ASP A 330 1.15 5.61 12.60
CA ASP A 330 -0.27 5.32 12.53
C ASP A 330 -0.53 3.81 12.36
N ALA A 331 0.22 3.17 11.45
CA ALA A 331 0.14 1.71 11.26
C ALA A 331 0.50 0.96 12.55
N CYS A 332 1.54 1.39 13.26
CA CYS A 332 1.93 0.81 14.54
C CYS A 332 0.86 1.06 15.63
N TRP A 333 0.21 2.22 15.62
CA TRP A 333 -0.89 2.52 16.53
C TRP A 333 -2.00 1.47 16.41
N TYR A 334 -2.46 1.20 15.19
CA TYR A 334 -3.49 0.19 14.94
C TYR A 334 -3.02 -1.23 15.28
N ALA A 335 -1.76 -1.54 14.99
CA ALA A 335 -1.20 -2.83 15.34
C ALA A 335 -1.21 -3.06 16.86
N LEU A 336 -0.75 -2.08 17.63
CA LEU A 336 -0.80 -2.13 19.10
C LEU A 336 -2.24 -2.17 19.64
N GLU A 337 -3.13 -1.35 19.08
CA GLU A 337 -4.53 -1.33 19.48
C GLU A 337 -5.17 -2.71 19.36
N SER A 338 -4.86 -3.45 18.30
CA SER A 338 -5.38 -4.80 18.03
C SER A 338 -4.83 -5.89 18.96
N MET A 339 -3.73 -5.63 19.70
CA MET A 339 -3.15 -6.62 20.62
C MET A 339 -4.03 -6.83 21.85
N LYS A 340 -4.31 -8.12 22.14
CA LYS A 340 -5.15 -8.55 23.27
C LYS A 340 -4.36 -8.94 24.52
N THR A 341 -3.04 -9.05 24.39
CA THR A 341 -2.12 -9.47 25.48
C THR A 341 -1.04 -8.42 25.70
N LYS A 342 -0.34 -8.50 26.83
CA LYS A 342 0.87 -7.68 27.02
C LYS A 342 1.89 -7.98 25.93
N THR A 343 2.53 -6.93 25.42
CA THR A 343 3.31 -6.96 24.19
C THR A 343 4.76 -6.52 24.43
N ILE A 344 5.70 -7.27 23.86
CA ILE A 344 7.07 -6.78 23.61
C ILE A 344 7.04 -6.18 22.20
N LEU A 345 7.17 -4.86 22.10
CA LEU A 345 7.12 -4.14 20.83
C LEU A 345 8.53 -3.94 20.28
N ILE A 346 8.73 -4.38 19.03
CA ILE A 346 9.92 -4.05 18.23
C ILE A 346 9.60 -2.81 17.41
N ILE A 347 10.36 -1.73 17.64
CA ILE A 347 10.20 -0.43 17.02
C ILE A 347 11.56 0.10 16.56
N GLY A 348 11.62 0.79 15.41
CA GLY A 348 12.84 1.41 14.89
C GLY A 348 13.08 1.19 13.40
N GLY A 349 14.19 1.72 12.91
CA GLY A 349 14.56 1.78 11.51
C GLY A 349 14.85 3.21 11.06
N LYS A 350 14.87 3.46 9.76
CA LYS A 350 15.11 4.79 9.20
C LYS A 350 13.92 5.72 9.46
N ASP A 351 14.07 6.63 10.42
CA ASP A 351 13.07 7.64 10.77
C ASP A 351 12.93 8.68 9.65
N LYS A 352 11.68 9.07 9.34
CA LYS A 352 11.34 10.07 8.32
C LYS A 352 10.76 11.36 8.92
N GLY A 353 11.11 11.70 10.15
CA GLY A 353 10.54 12.83 10.87
C GLY A 353 9.30 12.46 11.69
N ASN A 354 9.18 11.22 12.13
CA ASN A 354 8.04 10.72 12.90
C ASN A 354 7.77 11.54 14.17
N ASP A 355 6.49 11.81 14.42
CA ASP A 355 5.99 12.20 15.74
C ASP A 355 5.44 10.94 16.45
N TYR A 356 6.09 10.54 17.55
CA TYR A 356 5.67 9.37 18.32
C TYR A 356 4.64 9.67 19.42
N ALA A 357 4.25 10.92 19.62
CA ALA A 357 3.28 11.29 20.66
C ALA A 357 1.97 10.48 20.58
N PRO A 358 1.40 10.20 19.40
CA PRO A 358 0.13 9.46 19.28
C PRO A 358 0.17 8.02 19.82
N ILE A 359 1.31 7.33 19.75
CA ILE A 359 1.39 5.91 20.21
C ILE A 359 1.81 5.77 21.68
N LYS A 360 2.38 6.81 22.30
CA LYS A 360 2.86 6.74 23.71
C LYS A 360 1.81 6.23 24.69
N PRO A 361 0.53 6.65 24.64
CA PRO A 361 -0.50 6.13 25.54
C PRO A 361 -0.69 4.62 25.43
N LEU A 362 -0.78 4.09 24.20
CA LEU A 362 -0.92 2.66 23.94
C LEU A 362 0.34 1.87 24.32
N VAL A 363 1.52 2.41 24.07
CA VAL A 363 2.78 1.81 24.49
C VAL A 363 2.79 1.65 26.00
N LYS A 364 2.43 2.69 26.76
CA LYS A 364 2.35 2.64 28.24
C LYS A 364 1.32 1.64 28.74
N GLU A 365 0.18 1.54 28.06
CA GLU A 365 -0.91 0.63 28.44
C GLU A 365 -0.59 -0.83 28.12
N LYS A 366 -0.10 -1.11 26.91
CA LYS A 366 -0.03 -2.47 26.36
C LYS A 366 1.34 -3.09 26.38
N CYS A 367 2.42 -2.31 26.35
CA CYS A 367 3.76 -2.87 26.27
C CYS A 367 4.29 -3.28 27.65
N ALA A 368 4.85 -4.49 27.71
CA ALA A 368 5.66 -4.98 28.83
C ALA A 368 7.15 -4.70 28.61
N GLY A 369 7.57 -4.44 27.37
CA GLY A 369 8.92 -4.10 26.99
C GLY A 369 8.99 -3.51 25.59
N LEU A 370 10.09 -2.79 25.33
CA LEU A 370 10.42 -2.23 24.02
C LEU A 370 11.77 -2.77 23.58
N VAL A 371 11.86 -3.13 22.30
CA VAL A 371 13.13 -3.50 21.66
C VAL A 371 13.34 -2.55 20.48
N TYR A 372 14.37 -1.71 20.59
CA TYR A 372 14.74 -0.79 19.52
C TYR A 372 15.58 -1.53 18.48
N LEU A 373 15.24 -1.36 17.21
CA LEU A 373 15.91 -2.02 16.10
C LEU A 373 16.22 -0.99 15.01
N GLY A 374 17.45 -0.51 14.97
CA GLY A 374 17.88 0.49 13.98
C GLY A 374 19.38 0.71 14.00
N ALA A 375 19.92 1.36 12.98
CA ALA A 375 21.31 1.80 12.95
C ALA A 375 21.57 2.94 13.96
N ASP A 376 20.57 3.80 14.17
CA ASP A 376 20.56 4.88 15.16
C ASP A 376 19.20 4.91 15.87
N ASN A 377 19.19 4.63 17.17
CA ASN A 377 17.99 4.56 17.99
C ASN A 377 17.82 5.76 18.95
N GLN A 378 18.68 6.81 18.85
CA GLN A 378 18.67 7.94 19.77
C GLN A 378 17.30 8.60 19.90
N LYS A 379 16.60 8.81 18.77
CA LYS A 379 15.27 9.41 18.77
C LYS A 379 14.21 8.57 19.49
N LEU A 380 14.36 7.23 19.50
CA LEU A 380 13.47 6.34 20.25
C LEU A 380 13.75 6.47 21.75
N HIS A 381 15.03 6.53 22.18
CA HIS A 381 15.41 6.81 23.56
C HIS A 381 14.82 8.13 24.05
N ASP A 382 14.95 9.20 23.28
CA ASP A 382 14.42 10.53 23.61
C ASP A 382 12.89 10.52 23.81
N ASN A 383 12.19 9.61 23.10
CA ASN A 383 10.73 9.57 23.13
C ASN A 383 10.13 8.57 24.13
N PHE A 384 10.80 7.45 24.40
CA PHE A 384 10.15 6.33 25.11
C PHE A 384 10.80 5.98 26.45
N ASP A 385 12.09 6.29 26.70
CA ASP A 385 12.76 5.90 27.94
C ASP A 385 12.08 6.50 29.19
N ALA A 386 11.55 7.71 29.08
CA ALA A 386 10.81 8.38 30.17
C ALA A 386 9.49 7.67 30.55
N LEU A 387 9.02 6.69 29.76
CA LEU A 387 7.82 5.92 30.08
C LEU A 387 8.05 4.87 31.17
N GLY A 388 9.32 4.56 31.51
CA GLY A 388 9.68 3.61 32.55
C GLY A 388 9.42 2.14 32.19
N ILE A 389 9.29 1.84 30.89
CA ILE A 389 9.11 0.47 30.36
C ILE A 389 10.52 -0.13 30.11
N PRO A 390 10.75 -1.42 30.40
CA PRO A 390 12.03 -2.06 30.10
C PRO A 390 12.39 -1.94 28.61
N VAL A 391 13.62 -1.52 28.32
CA VAL A 391 14.13 -1.32 26.96
C VAL A 391 15.34 -2.23 26.70
N ARG A 392 15.44 -2.72 25.46
CA ARG A 392 16.66 -3.29 24.88
C ARG A 392 16.98 -2.56 23.59
N ASP A 393 18.22 -2.13 23.45
CA ASP A 393 18.75 -1.46 22.26
C ASP A 393 19.49 -2.48 21.39
N THR A 394 19.12 -2.61 20.10
CA THR A 394 19.65 -3.63 19.19
C THR A 394 19.92 -3.06 17.80
N HIS A 395 20.92 -3.64 17.12
CA HIS A 395 21.39 -3.19 15.81
C HIS A 395 21.39 -4.30 14.75
N SER A 396 20.78 -5.44 15.07
CA SER A 396 20.57 -6.54 14.13
C SER A 396 19.27 -7.30 14.47
N MET A 397 18.66 -7.95 13.49
CA MET A 397 17.47 -8.76 13.73
C MET A 397 17.75 -9.93 14.68
N LYS A 398 18.95 -10.50 14.62
CA LYS A 398 19.36 -11.60 15.52
C LYS A 398 19.39 -11.16 16.99
N GLU A 399 20.02 -10.02 17.28
CA GLU A 399 20.02 -9.45 18.64
C GLU A 399 18.60 -9.10 19.09
N CYS A 400 17.81 -8.53 18.18
CA CYS A 400 16.43 -8.13 18.47
C CYS A 400 15.55 -9.33 18.87
N VAL A 401 15.56 -10.40 18.09
CA VAL A 401 14.75 -11.60 18.39
C VAL A 401 15.23 -12.28 19.67
N GLN A 402 16.54 -12.31 19.92
CA GLN A 402 17.11 -12.82 21.17
C GLN A 402 16.67 -11.98 22.37
N ALA A 403 16.71 -10.67 22.28
CA ALA A 403 16.23 -9.77 23.32
C ALA A 403 14.74 -9.97 23.62
N CYS A 404 13.91 -10.12 22.57
CA CYS A 404 12.50 -10.43 22.73
C CYS A 404 12.27 -11.77 23.45
N TYR A 405 13.04 -12.81 23.09
CA TYR A 405 12.97 -14.13 23.73
C TYR A 405 13.28 -14.08 25.23
N GLU A 406 14.24 -13.25 25.64
CA GLU A 406 14.64 -13.06 27.05
C GLU A 406 13.62 -12.24 27.85
N MET A 407 12.98 -11.24 27.20
CA MET A 407 12.04 -10.33 27.86
C MET A 407 10.61 -10.88 27.95
N ALA A 408 10.19 -11.71 26.99
CA ALA A 408 8.82 -12.15 26.91
C ALA A 408 8.50 -13.32 27.84
N GLU A 409 7.34 -13.25 28.49
CA GLU A 409 6.78 -14.29 29.34
C GLU A 409 5.62 -15.01 28.65
N PRO A 410 5.30 -16.28 29.04
CA PRO A 410 4.16 -17.01 28.48
C PRO A 410 2.86 -16.20 28.54
N GLY A 411 2.09 -16.20 27.46
CA GLY A 411 0.86 -15.43 27.31
C GLY A 411 1.08 -14.01 26.73
N MET A 412 2.31 -13.58 26.55
CA MET A 412 2.63 -12.31 25.87
C MET A 412 2.69 -12.47 24.34
N THR A 413 2.69 -11.34 23.66
CA THR A 413 2.95 -11.23 22.22
C THR A 413 4.25 -10.47 21.97
N VAL A 414 5.10 -10.96 21.07
CA VAL A 414 6.20 -10.21 20.45
C VAL A 414 5.68 -9.67 19.13
N LEU A 415 5.68 -8.34 18.99
CA LEU A 415 5.15 -7.64 17.82
C LEU A 415 6.26 -6.86 17.13
N LEU A 416 6.59 -7.24 15.89
CA LEU A 416 7.41 -6.42 14.99
C LEU A 416 6.49 -5.40 14.30
N SER A 417 6.43 -4.16 14.80
CA SER A 417 5.66 -3.06 14.18
C SER A 417 6.47 -1.74 14.25
N PRO A 418 7.40 -1.57 13.32
CA PRO A 418 8.58 -0.73 13.52
C PRO A 418 8.38 0.78 13.43
N CYS A 419 7.25 1.29 13.00
CA CYS A 419 6.98 2.73 12.72
C CYS A 419 7.85 3.35 11.63
N CYS A 420 8.95 2.72 11.24
CA CYS A 420 10.00 3.29 10.41
C CYS A 420 10.24 2.47 9.13
N ALA A 421 10.80 3.12 8.12
CA ALA A 421 11.32 2.41 6.96
C ALA A 421 12.50 1.51 7.37
N SER A 422 12.82 0.51 6.54
CA SER A 422 13.78 -0.55 6.86
C SER A 422 15.18 -0.34 6.29
N PHE A 423 15.38 0.69 5.45
CA PHE A 423 16.56 0.87 4.60
C PHE A 423 17.87 1.21 5.32
N ASP A 424 17.88 1.29 6.65
CA ASP A 424 19.06 1.45 7.46
C ASP A 424 19.80 0.14 7.74
N LEU A 425 19.07 -0.95 7.99
CA LEU A 425 19.63 -2.27 8.31
C LEU A 425 19.24 -3.36 7.27
N PHE A 426 18.22 -3.14 6.45
CA PHE A 426 17.63 -4.13 5.56
C PHE A 426 17.48 -3.59 4.14
N LYS A 427 17.37 -4.49 3.16
CA LYS A 427 17.14 -4.13 1.76
C LYS A 427 15.79 -3.45 1.54
N ASN A 428 14.78 -3.96 2.22
CA ASN A 428 13.39 -3.50 2.17
C ASN A 428 12.62 -4.03 3.39
N MET A 429 11.33 -3.75 3.49
CA MET A 429 10.52 -4.20 4.62
C MET A 429 10.21 -5.70 4.55
N GLU A 430 10.21 -6.30 3.38
CA GLU A 430 10.06 -7.73 3.16
C GLU A 430 11.26 -8.48 3.74
N ASP A 431 12.48 -8.06 3.43
CA ASP A 431 13.71 -8.62 3.97
C ASP A 431 13.74 -8.54 5.51
N ARG A 432 13.32 -7.41 6.09
CA ARG A 432 13.17 -7.26 7.54
C ARG A 432 12.17 -8.26 8.12
N GLY A 433 11.03 -8.42 7.48
CA GLY A 433 9.99 -9.34 7.90
C GLY A 433 10.39 -10.81 7.76
N GLU A 434 11.08 -11.19 6.67
CA GLU A 434 11.58 -12.55 6.48
C GLU A 434 12.63 -12.92 7.53
N GLN A 435 13.62 -12.06 7.77
CA GLN A 435 14.62 -12.31 8.81
C GLN A 435 13.98 -12.48 10.20
N PHE A 436 12.94 -11.69 10.52
CA PHE A 436 12.19 -11.87 11.75
C PHE A 436 11.49 -13.23 11.82
N LYS A 437 10.81 -13.64 10.74
CA LYS A 437 10.12 -14.95 10.67
C LYS A 437 11.09 -16.11 10.82
N GLU A 438 12.19 -16.09 10.10
CA GLU A 438 13.21 -17.14 10.14
C GLU A 438 13.80 -17.28 11.53
N LEU A 439 14.23 -16.18 12.16
CA LEU A 439 14.84 -16.19 13.49
C LEU A 439 13.83 -16.54 14.60
N ALA A 440 12.58 -16.07 14.50
CA ALA A 440 11.54 -16.43 15.48
C ALA A 440 11.16 -17.91 15.41
N ARG A 441 11.16 -18.53 14.22
CA ARG A 441 10.92 -19.98 14.05
C ARG A 441 12.11 -20.83 14.48
N ALA A 442 13.30 -20.27 14.54
CA ALA A 442 14.52 -20.96 14.97
C ALA A 442 14.74 -20.96 16.49
N LEU A 443 13.91 -20.26 17.29
CA LEU A 443 13.94 -20.25 18.75
C LEU A 443 13.45 -21.60 19.32
#